data_bc61919a493689053f34a6cdbc37b8fa
#
_entry.id   bc61919a493689053f34a6cdbc37b8fa
#
_cell.length_a   1.000
_cell.length_b   1.000
_cell.length_c   1.000
_cell.angle_alpha   90.00
_cell.angle_beta   90.00
_cell.angle_gamma   90.00
#
_symmetry.space_group_name_H-M   'P 1'
#
loop_
_entity.id
_entity.type
_entity.pdbx_description
1 polymer ?
#
loop_
_entity_poly.entity_id
_entity_poly.type
_entity_poly.pdbx_seq_one_letter_code
_entity_poly.pdbx_strand_id
1 'polypeptide(L)'
;GLCGAGEKFKYHVSVLAKEIVKQKMDIQPQSAARSVVADIIPIVDVSEDVGVPLEAAVFLGTSPIRRFAEGWDVDFLLRQTEDAVTFATKHGIPVMFVTEDTVRADPETLRRVYETAIRSGAKRICAADTVGHIAPHGVHALITFLRKIVDEVDPTVGIDWHGHKDRGLDIANSIAAVEAGADRVHACGLGIGERSGNTPMELLLVNFN
;
A
#
# COMPACT_ATOMS: atom_id res chain seq x y z
N GLY A 1 -6.42 -6.92 -7.02
CA GLY A 1 -7.86 -7.00 -6.72
C GLY A 1 -8.14 -6.89 -5.23
N LEU A 2 -9.41 -6.85 -4.88
CA LEU A 2 -9.91 -6.82 -3.50
C LEU A 2 -10.62 -8.15 -3.21
N CYS A 3 -9.94 -9.11 -2.57
CA CYS A 3 -10.56 -10.41 -2.23
C CYS A 3 -11.83 -10.22 -1.40
N GLY A 4 -11.84 -9.28 -0.46
CA GLY A 4 -13.00 -8.97 0.39
C GLY A 4 -14.20 -8.32 -0.32
N ALA A 5 -14.08 -7.97 -1.60
CA ALA A 5 -15.19 -7.36 -2.36
C ALA A 5 -16.25 -8.39 -2.85
N GLY A 6 -16.06 -9.67 -2.58
CA GLY A 6 -17.00 -10.74 -2.87
C GLY A 6 -16.39 -11.93 -3.64
N GLU A 7 -17.13 -13.02 -3.70
CA GLU A 7 -16.67 -14.32 -4.23
C GLU A 7 -16.06 -14.25 -5.64
N LYS A 8 -16.61 -13.43 -6.53
CA LYS A 8 -16.07 -13.23 -7.88
C LYS A 8 -14.64 -12.69 -7.85
N PHE A 9 -14.37 -11.71 -6.97
CA PHE A 9 -13.04 -11.11 -6.87
C PHE A 9 -12.05 -12.05 -6.18
N LYS A 10 -12.49 -12.77 -5.14
CA LYS A 10 -11.72 -13.83 -4.49
C LYS A 10 -11.32 -14.91 -5.51
N TYR A 11 -12.25 -15.37 -6.32
CA TYR A 11 -11.99 -16.33 -7.40
C TYR A 11 -10.95 -15.83 -8.41
N HIS A 12 -11.05 -14.57 -8.88
CA HIS A 12 -10.09 -14.03 -9.83
C HIS A 12 -8.67 -13.97 -9.24
N VAL A 13 -8.54 -13.54 -7.98
CA VAL A 13 -7.23 -13.50 -7.30
C VAL A 13 -6.66 -14.90 -7.12
N SER A 14 -7.48 -15.88 -6.72
CA SER A 14 -7.07 -17.30 -6.61
C SER A 14 -6.57 -17.86 -7.94
N VAL A 15 -7.30 -17.64 -9.04
CA VAL A 15 -6.89 -18.11 -10.37
C VAL A 15 -5.55 -17.52 -10.80
N LEU A 16 -5.35 -16.20 -10.63
CA LEU A 16 -4.11 -15.54 -10.98
C LEU A 16 -2.93 -16.03 -10.10
N ALA A 17 -3.16 -16.18 -8.80
CA ALA A 17 -2.14 -16.67 -7.90
C ALA A 17 -1.74 -18.14 -8.22
N LYS A 18 -2.72 -19.00 -8.54
CA LYS A 18 -2.45 -20.37 -9.01
C LYS A 18 -1.62 -20.39 -10.28
N GLU A 19 -1.90 -19.48 -11.23
CA GLU A 19 -1.12 -19.41 -12.47
C GLU A 19 0.31 -18.93 -12.22
N ILE A 20 0.53 -17.95 -11.33
CA ILE A 20 1.88 -17.52 -10.89
C ILE A 20 2.68 -18.72 -10.38
N VAL A 21 2.09 -19.51 -9.48
CA VAL A 21 2.75 -20.71 -8.91
C VAL A 21 3.03 -21.76 -9.98
N LYS A 22 2.03 -22.08 -10.82
CA LYS A 22 2.13 -23.09 -11.88
C LYS A 22 3.22 -22.75 -12.89
N GLN A 23 3.31 -21.46 -13.28
CA GLN A 23 4.31 -20.98 -14.24
C GLN A 23 5.67 -20.66 -13.60
N LYS A 24 5.78 -20.81 -12.26
CA LYS A 24 7.00 -20.45 -11.50
C LYS A 24 7.46 -19.02 -11.79
N MET A 25 6.50 -18.08 -11.89
CA MET A 25 6.81 -16.68 -12.14
C MET A 25 7.47 -16.06 -10.90
N ASP A 26 8.50 -15.25 -11.10
CA ASP A 26 9.11 -14.45 -10.04
C ASP A 26 8.25 -13.20 -9.75
N ILE A 27 7.04 -13.43 -9.23
CA ILE A 27 6.04 -12.41 -8.93
C ILE A 27 5.45 -12.72 -7.55
N GLN A 28 5.48 -11.74 -6.66
CA GLN A 28 4.79 -11.81 -5.37
C GLN A 28 3.31 -11.45 -5.57
N PRO A 29 2.36 -12.39 -5.42
CA PRO A 29 0.95 -12.08 -5.53
C PRO A 29 0.48 -11.19 -4.38
N GLN A 30 -0.40 -10.23 -4.67
CA GLN A 30 -0.88 -9.24 -3.71
C GLN A 30 -2.39 -9.04 -3.86
N SER A 31 -3.08 -8.78 -2.73
CA SER A 31 -4.46 -8.33 -2.72
C SER A 31 -4.67 -7.17 -1.76
N ALA A 32 -5.44 -6.17 -2.19
CA ALA A 32 -5.82 -5.08 -1.31
C ALA A 32 -6.93 -5.51 -0.33
N ALA A 33 -6.93 -4.90 0.86
CA ALA A 33 -7.95 -5.04 1.89
C ALA A 33 -8.10 -3.74 2.67
N ARG A 34 -9.32 -3.38 3.04
CA ARG A 34 -9.52 -2.35 4.08
C ARG A 34 -8.92 -2.87 5.39
N SER A 35 -8.61 -1.96 6.31
CA SER A 35 -8.08 -2.30 7.64
C SER A 35 -9.15 -2.92 8.57
N VAL A 36 -9.88 -3.90 8.06
CA VAL A 36 -10.87 -4.70 8.79
C VAL A 36 -10.60 -6.18 8.59
N VAL A 37 -10.67 -6.95 9.67
CA VAL A 37 -10.38 -8.40 9.64
C VAL A 37 -11.22 -9.15 8.59
N ALA A 38 -12.49 -8.77 8.42
CA ALA A 38 -13.38 -9.39 7.45
C ALA A 38 -12.89 -9.30 5.98
N ASP A 39 -12.12 -8.26 5.63
CA ASP A 39 -11.54 -8.10 4.29
C ASP A 39 -10.23 -8.89 4.13
N ILE A 40 -9.56 -9.20 5.25
CA ILE A 40 -8.27 -9.93 5.27
C ILE A 40 -8.50 -11.45 5.25
N ILE A 41 -9.55 -11.96 5.88
CA ILE A 41 -9.89 -13.40 5.88
C ILE A 41 -9.86 -14.01 4.47
N PRO A 42 -10.50 -13.43 3.43
CA PRO A 42 -10.43 -13.98 2.08
C PRO A 42 -9.02 -14.05 1.48
N ILE A 43 -8.08 -13.19 1.94
CA ILE A 43 -6.67 -13.25 1.52
C ILE A 43 -5.99 -14.45 2.17
N VAL A 44 -6.25 -14.71 3.44
CA VAL A 44 -5.78 -15.90 4.16
C VAL A 44 -6.27 -17.16 3.45
N ASP A 45 -7.58 -17.26 3.19
CA ASP A 45 -8.18 -18.43 2.51
C ASP A 45 -7.53 -18.71 1.14
N VAL A 46 -7.31 -17.65 0.34
CA VAL A 46 -6.66 -17.80 -0.99
C VAL A 46 -5.20 -18.21 -0.82
N SER A 47 -4.50 -17.66 0.14
CA SER A 47 -3.08 -18.02 0.41
C SER A 47 -2.95 -19.50 0.79
N GLU A 48 -3.84 -20.00 1.63
CA GLU A 48 -3.91 -21.42 2.02
C GLU A 48 -4.27 -22.32 0.83
N ASP A 49 -5.27 -21.95 0.02
CA ASP A 49 -5.71 -22.71 -1.17
C ASP A 49 -4.62 -22.78 -2.25
N VAL A 50 -3.84 -21.73 -2.40
CA VAL A 50 -2.77 -21.63 -3.41
C VAL A 50 -1.42 -22.19 -2.90
N GLY A 51 -1.22 -22.27 -1.58
CA GLY A 51 -0.02 -22.76 -0.95
C GLY A 51 1.15 -21.75 -0.94
N VAL A 52 0.89 -20.48 -1.22
CA VAL A 52 1.87 -19.39 -1.08
C VAL A 52 1.20 -18.17 -0.44
N PRO A 53 1.91 -17.43 0.43
CA PRO A 53 1.33 -16.25 1.06
C PRO A 53 1.14 -15.12 0.03
N LEU A 54 -0.07 -14.58 -0.04
CA LEU A 54 -0.34 -13.34 -0.74
C LEU A 54 0.02 -12.16 0.17
N GLU A 55 0.72 -11.15 -0.36
CA GLU A 55 0.91 -9.90 0.39
C GLU A 55 -0.42 -9.17 0.53
N ALA A 56 -0.83 -8.83 1.76
CA ALA A 56 -2.01 -8.02 2.01
C ALA A 56 -1.64 -6.53 1.95
N ALA A 57 -2.16 -5.81 0.95
CA ALA A 57 -2.12 -4.35 0.91
C ALA A 57 -3.27 -3.80 1.76
N VAL A 58 -3.02 -3.66 3.06
CA VAL A 58 -4.02 -3.19 4.03
C VAL A 58 -4.06 -1.67 4.02
N PHE A 59 -5.21 -1.06 3.66
CA PHE A 59 -5.30 0.39 3.53
C PHE A 59 -6.27 1.04 4.51
N LEU A 60 -5.92 2.26 4.94
CA LEU A 60 -6.69 3.09 5.87
C LEU A 60 -6.55 4.57 5.51
N GLY A 61 -7.67 5.31 5.45
CA GLY A 61 -7.66 6.74 5.18
C GLY A 61 -7.19 7.55 6.39
N THR A 62 -6.17 8.39 6.20
CA THR A 62 -5.55 9.16 7.29
C THR A 62 -5.74 10.67 7.18
N SER A 63 -6.19 11.18 6.02
CA SER A 63 -6.37 12.62 5.83
C SER A 63 -7.47 13.21 6.73
N PRO A 64 -7.36 14.48 7.13
CA PRO A 64 -8.38 15.16 7.92
C PRO A 64 -9.77 15.12 7.27
N ILE A 65 -9.83 15.18 5.94
CA ILE A 65 -11.10 15.12 5.18
C ILE A 65 -11.74 13.75 5.38
N ARG A 66 -10.97 12.66 5.24
CA ARG A 66 -11.47 11.29 5.42
C ARG A 66 -11.91 11.06 6.87
N ARG A 67 -11.09 11.46 7.83
CA ARG A 67 -11.39 11.36 9.26
C ARG A 67 -12.67 12.10 9.62
N PHE A 68 -12.85 13.32 9.11
CA PHE A 68 -14.06 14.10 9.33
C PHE A 68 -15.30 13.42 8.73
N ALA A 69 -15.22 12.94 7.49
CA ALA A 69 -16.34 12.31 6.81
C ALA A 69 -16.82 11.02 7.48
N GLU A 70 -15.90 10.24 8.04
CA GLU A 70 -16.19 8.95 8.68
C GLU A 70 -16.36 9.06 10.21
N GLY A 71 -16.09 10.21 10.81
CA GLY A 71 -16.11 10.41 12.25
C GLY A 71 -14.98 9.68 12.99
N TRP A 72 -13.82 9.49 12.35
CA TRP A 72 -12.69 8.76 12.92
C TRP A 72 -11.73 9.68 13.67
N ASP A 73 -11.42 9.31 14.91
CA ASP A 73 -10.32 9.90 15.67
C ASP A 73 -8.99 9.15 15.41
N VAL A 74 -7.90 9.67 15.93
CA VAL A 74 -6.58 9.04 15.77
C VAL A 74 -6.52 7.69 16.49
N ASP A 75 -7.13 7.57 17.65
CA ASP A 75 -7.13 6.32 18.42
C ASP A 75 -7.90 5.21 17.69
N PHE A 76 -8.97 5.54 16.96
CA PHE A 76 -9.62 4.61 16.04
C PHE A 76 -8.66 4.13 14.95
N LEU A 77 -7.91 5.06 14.29
CA LEU A 77 -6.93 4.67 13.27
C LEU A 77 -5.87 3.72 13.81
N LEU A 78 -5.35 3.98 15.02
CA LEU A 78 -4.35 3.12 15.64
C LEU A 78 -4.89 1.73 15.94
N ARG A 79 -6.08 1.62 16.56
CA ARG A 79 -6.72 0.33 16.81
C ARG A 79 -6.97 -0.46 15.53
N GLN A 80 -7.55 0.18 14.50
CA GLN A 80 -7.80 -0.48 13.22
C GLN A 80 -6.51 -0.97 12.56
N THR A 81 -5.44 -0.19 12.66
CA THR A 81 -4.12 -0.57 12.14
C THR A 81 -3.57 -1.79 12.88
N GLU A 82 -3.56 -1.74 14.22
CA GLU A 82 -3.05 -2.82 15.07
C GLU A 82 -3.82 -4.12 14.85
N ASP A 83 -5.16 -4.06 14.92
CA ASP A 83 -6.02 -5.24 14.76
C ASP A 83 -5.83 -5.91 13.39
N ALA A 84 -5.86 -5.12 12.33
CA ALA A 84 -5.75 -5.64 10.96
C ALA A 84 -4.37 -6.25 10.67
N VAL A 85 -3.30 -5.53 11.02
CA VAL A 85 -1.93 -5.99 10.77
C VAL A 85 -1.60 -7.20 11.63
N THR A 86 -1.95 -7.17 12.92
CA THR A 86 -1.74 -8.29 13.84
C THR A 86 -2.50 -9.54 13.41
N PHE A 87 -3.74 -9.38 12.93
CA PHE A 87 -4.51 -10.51 12.40
C PHE A 87 -3.81 -11.14 11.19
N ALA A 88 -3.43 -10.35 10.19
CA ALA A 88 -2.76 -10.85 9.00
C ALA A 88 -1.44 -11.56 9.32
N THR A 89 -0.59 -10.94 10.14
CA THR A 89 0.73 -11.48 10.49
C THR A 89 0.63 -12.78 11.31
N LYS A 90 -0.35 -12.90 12.21
CA LYS A 90 -0.63 -14.15 12.94
C LYS A 90 -1.03 -15.32 12.03
N HIS A 91 -1.58 -15.03 10.85
CA HIS A 91 -1.91 -16.04 9.83
C HIS A 91 -0.83 -16.19 8.75
N GLY A 92 0.40 -15.70 9.00
CA GLY A 92 1.53 -15.84 8.07
C GLY A 92 1.40 -14.99 6.80
N ILE A 93 0.51 -14.00 6.77
CA ILE A 93 0.32 -13.10 5.63
C ILE A 93 1.26 -11.90 5.77
N PRO A 94 2.19 -11.68 4.83
CA PRO A 94 2.99 -10.46 4.80
C PRO A 94 2.09 -9.24 4.54
N VAL A 95 2.36 -8.13 5.25
CA VAL A 95 1.55 -6.92 5.16
C VAL A 95 2.37 -5.77 4.59
N MET A 96 1.83 -5.13 3.55
CA MET A 96 2.12 -3.76 3.16
C MET A 96 1.00 -2.87 3.72
N PHE A 97 1.33 -1.99 4.66
CA PHE A 97 0.33 -1.08 5.23
C PHE A 97 0.30 0.24 4.47
N VAL A 98 -0.87 0.60 3.96
CA VAL A 98 -1.09 1.76 3.07
C VAL A 98 -1.88 2.84 3.79
N THR A 99 -1.37 4.06 3.86
CA THR A 99 -2.22 5.21 4.23
C THR A 99 -2.84 5.81 2.97
N GLU A 100 -4.18 5.72 2.85
CA GLU A 100 -4.91 6.42 1.79
C GLU A 100 -4.82 7.92 2.04
N ASP A 101 -4.58 8.68 0.96
CA ASP A 101 -4.49 10.15 1.00
C ASP A 101 -3.38 10.67 1.93
N THR A 102 -2.25 9.99 1.93
CA THR A 102 -1.08 10.28 2.76
C THR A 102 -0.61 11.72 2.62
N VAL A 103 -0.59 12.22 1.39
CA VAL A 103 -0.03 13.54 1.05
C VAL A 103 -0.80 14.72 1.65
N ARG A 104 -2.02 14.49 2.15
CA ARG A 104 -2.87 15.49 2.82
C ARG A 104 -3.07 15.21 4.30
N ALA A 105 -2.46 14.14 4.84
CA ALA A 105 -2.52 13.82 6.26
C ALA A 105 -1.49 14.64 7.08
N ASP A 106 -1.77 14.83 8.36
CA ASP A 106 -0.82 15.51 9.24
C ASP A 106 0.34 14.59 9.63
N PRO A 107 1.58 15.11 9.74
CA PRO A 107 2.76 14.30 9.99
C PRO A 107 2.72 13.50 11.30
N GLU A 108 2.11 14.05 12.36
CA GLU A 108 2.03 13.35 13.65
C GLU A 108 1.11 12.14 13.58
N THR A 109 -0.05 12.27 12.93
CA THR A 109 -0.94 11.13 12.68
C THR A 109 -0.24 10.07 11.83
N LEU A 110 0.47 10.47 10.75
CA LEU A 110 1.22 9.54 9.92
C LEU A 110 2.28 8.77 10.72
N ARG A 111 3.07 9.48 11.53
CA ARG A 111 4.08 8.85 12.40
C ARG A 111 3.44 7.77 13.26
N ARG A 112 2.43 8.13 14.04
CA ARG A 112 1.76 7.20 14.97
C ARG A 112 1.17 5.97 14.26
N VAL A 113 0.51 6.17 13.12
CA VAL A 113 -0.11 5.08 12.34
C VAL A 113 0.95 4.15 11.77
N TYR A 114 2.01 4.67 11.15
CA TYR A 114 3.07 3.83 10.59
C TYR A 114 3.89 3.13 11.67
N GLU A 115 4.21 3.79 12.78
CA GLU A 115 4.85 3.12 13.92
C GLU A 115 4.00 1.96 14.43
N THR A 116 2.68 2.15 14.56
CA THR A 116 1.75 1.09 14.95
C THR A 116 1.77 -0.07 13.95
N ALA A 117 1.70 0.22 12.64
CA ALA A 117 1.75 -0.80 11.61
C ALA A 117 3.05 -1.62 11.66
N ILE A 118 4.20 -0.95 11.78
CA ILE A 118 5.52 -1.59 11.84
C ILE A 118 5.63 -2.47 13.10
N ARG A 119 5.27 -1.93 14.27
CA ARG A 119 5.29 -2.67 15.54
C ARG A 119 4.33 -3.87 15.55
N SER A 120 3.23 -3.80 14.80
CA SER A 120 2.29 -4.92 14.60
C SER A 120 2.78 -5.97 13.60
N GLY A 121 3.91 -5.72 12.91
CA GLY A 121 4.59 -6.68 12.05
C GLY A 121 4.48 -6.43 10.54
N ALA A 122 4.02 -5.25 10.11
CA ALA A 122 4.04 -4.87 8.71
C ALA A 122 5.49 -4.93 8.16
N LYS A 123 5.65 -5.50 6.97
CA LYS A 123 6.95 -5.62 6.30
C LYS A 123 7.23 -4.49 5.33
N ARG A 124 6.20 -3.77 4.97
CA ARG A 124 6.26 -2.59 4.10
C ARG A 124 5.24 -1.55 4.56
N ILE A 125 5.56 -0.29 4.35
CA ILE A 125 4.62 0.83 4.46
C ILE A 125 4.51 1.51 3.10
N CYS A 126 3.32 2.01 2.76
CA CYS A 126 3.08 2.65 1.46
C CYS A 126 2.45 4.02 1.63
N ALA A 127 3.09 5.04 1.07
CA ALA A 127 2.51 6.36 0.95
C ALA A 127 1.71 6.47 -0.36
N ALA A 128 0.44 6.91 -0.26
CA ALA A 128 -0.42 7.09 -1.41
C ALA A 128 -0.74 8.56 -1.70
N ASP A 129 -0.39 9.00 -2.91
CA ASP A 129 -0.93 10.24 -3.50
C ASP A 129 -2.25 9.92 -4.21
N THR A 130 -3.28 9.72 -3.40
CA THR A 130 -4.58 9.20 -3.82
C THR A 130 -5.25 10.06 -4.88
N VAL A 131 -4.99 11.36 -4.90
CA VAL A 131 -5.64 12.31 -5.83
C VAL A 131 -4.65 13.02 -6.76
N GLY A 132 -3.43 12.53 -6.87
CA GLY A 132 -2.39 13.13 -7.73
C GLY A 132 -2.09 14.58 -7.36
N HIS A 133 -2.04 14.89 -6.04
CA HIS A 133 -1.99 16.27 -5.54
C HIS A 133 -0.57 16.81 -5.37
N ILE A 134 0.36 15.95 -4.96
CA ILE A 134 1.70 16.36 -4.54
C ILE A 134 2.61 16.70 -5.74
N ALA A 135 3.60 17.55 -5.51
CA ALA A 135 4.67 17.82 -6.47
C ALA A 135 5.97 17.07 -6.07
N PRO A 136 6.93 16.84 -7.00
CA PRO A 136 8.10 16.00 -6.75
C PRO A 136 8.91 16.37 -5.50
N HIS A 137 9.12 17.67 -5.22
CA HIS A 137 9.81 18.11 -4.00
C HIS A 137 9.07 17.71 -2.72
N GLY A 138 7.73 17.69 -2.76
CA GLY A 138 6.90 17.23 -1.64
C GLY A 138 7.01 15.71 -1.46
N VAL A 139 7.07 14.94 -2.55
CA VAL A 139 7.32 13.48 -2.51
C VAL A 139 8.65 13.20 -1.84
N HIS A 140 9.71 13.89 -2.27
CA HIS A 140 11.04 13.75 -1.69
C HIS A 140 11.02 14.02 -0.17
N ALA A 141 10.38 15.11 0.26
CA ALA A 141 10.26 15.44 1.68
C ALA A 141 9.46 14.37 2.46
N LEU A 142 8.35 13.88 1.89
CA LEU A 142 7.52 12.86 2.51
C LEU A 142 8.28 11.52 2.65
N ILE A 143 8.90 11.02 1.59
CA ILE A 143 9.65 9.75 1.65
C ILE A 143 10.84 9.86 2.61
N THR A 144 11.56 11.00 2.62
CA THR A 144 12.61 11.25 3.61
C THR A 144 12.07 11.23 5.05
N PHE A 145 10.88 11.79 5.28
CA PHE A 145 10.22 11.73 6.58
C PHE A 145 9.85 10.30 6.97
N LEU A 146 9.29 9.52 6.04
CA LEU A 146 8.94 8.12 6.31
C LEU A 146 10.17 7.24 6.55
N ARG A 147 11.28 7.48 5.83
CA ARG A 147 12.54 6.77 6.06
C ARG A 147 13.03 6.96 7.49
N LYS A 148 12.94 8.18 8.04
CA LYS A 148 13.29 8.41 9.45
C LYS A 148 12.44 7.60 10.41
N ILE A 149 11.12 7.49 10.16
CA ILE A 149 10.24 6.67 11.00
C ILE A 149 10.65 5.19 10.93
N VAL A 150 10.88 4.68 9.73
CA VAL A 150 11.30 3.29 9.50
C VAL A 150 12.64 3.01 10.21
N ASP A 151 13.64 3.86 10.01
CA ASP A 151 14.97 3.70 10.61
C ASP A 151 14.94 3.72 12.14
N GLU A 152 14.02 4.50 12.74
CA GLU A 152 13.83 4.58 14.19
C GLU A 152 13.11 3.35 14.77
N VAL A 153 12.22 2.69 14.02
CA VAL A 153 11.38 1.59 14.52
C VAL A 153 11.90 0.22 14.10
N ASP A 154 12.08 0.00 12.80
CA ASP A 154 12.64 -1.21 12.20
C ASP A 154 13.19 -0.91 10.80
N PRO A 155 14.51 -0.75 10.63
CA PRO A 155 15.13 -0.38 9.35
C PRO A 155 15.01 -1.45 8.27
N THR A 156 14.51 -2.64 8.57
CA THR A 156 14.26 -3.70 7.58
C THR A 156 12.94 -3.55 6.83
N VAL A 157 12.05 -2.65 7.29
CA VAL A 157 10.75 -2.39 6.67
C VAL A 157 10.93 -1.55 5.39
N GLY A 158 10.35 -2.03 4.29
CA GLY A 158 10.40 -1.32 3.01
C GLY A 158 9.40 -0.16 2.93
N ILE A 159 9.72 0.84 2.10
CA ILE A 159 8.84 1.97 1.78
C ILE A 159 8.39 1.87 0.33
N ASP A 160 7.08 1.92 0.12
CA ASP A 160 6.45 1.94 -1.18
C ASP A 160 5.88 3.32 -1.50
N TRP A 161 5.87 3.65 -2.78
CA TRP A 161 5.19 4.82 -3.31
C TRP A 161 4.07 4.41 -4.27
N HIS A 162 2.87 4.96 -4.06
CA HIS A 162 1.72 4.80 -4.94
C HIS A 162 1.17 6.17 -5.35
N GLY A 163 1.18 6.49 -6.64
CA GLY A 163 0.75 7.79 -7.15
C GLY A 163 -0.25 7.69 -8.29
N HIS A 164 -1.22 8.62 -8.30
CA HIS A 164 -2.16 8.83 -9.40
C HIS A 164 -1.72 10.00 -10.30
N LYS A 165 -2.20 10.00 -11.56
CA LYS A 165 -1.75 10.94 -12.59
C LYS A 165 -2.69 12.13 -12.82
N ASP A 166 -3.53 12.49 -11.84
CA ASP A 166 -4.54 13.55 -12.00
C ASP A 166 -3.95 14.90 -12.44
N ARG A 167 -2.72 15.20 -12.07
CA ARG A 167 -1.99 16.41 -12.49
C ARG A 167 -0.87 16.13 -13.50
N GLY A 168 -0.74 14.89 -13.99
CA GLY A 168 0.33 14.51 -14.92
C GLY A 168 1.73 14.53 -14.30
N LEU A 169 1.86 14.40 -12.97
CA LEU A 169 3.14 14.41 -12.26
C LEU A 169 3.57 13.02 -11.79
N ASP A 170 2.83 12.00 -12.11
CA ASP A 170 2.99 10.62 -11.65
C ASP A 170 4.39 10.04 -11.90
N ILE A 171 4.93 10.20 -13.12
CA ILE A 171 6.30 9.75 -13.46
C ILE A 171 7.34 10.52 -12.64
N ALA A 172 7.27 11.86 -12.64
CA ALA A 172 8.21 12.69 -11.91
C ALA A 172 8.14 12.42 -10.39
N ASN A 173 6.94 12.21 -9.86
CA ASN A 173 6.72 11.85 -8.46
C ASN A 173 7.30 10.47 -8.11
N SER A 174 7.14 9.48 -8.99
CA SER A 174 7.70 8.14 -8.80
C SER A 174 9.22 8.15 -8.82
N ILE A 175 9.84 8.93 -9.72
CA ILE A 175 11.29 9.12 -9.76
C ILE A 175 11.77 9.79 -8.46
N ALA A 176 11.13 10.90 -8.06
CA ALA A 176 11.46 11.59 -6.81
C ALA A 176 11.31 10.70 -5.56
N ALA A 177 10.35 9.77 -5.57
CA ALA A 177 10.19 8.81 -4.48
C ALA A 177 11.39 7.84 -4.39
N VAL A 178 11.85 7.30 -5.53
CA VAL A 178 13.04 6.42 -5.58
C VAL A 178 14.30 7.19 -5.17
N GLU A 179 14.51 8.40 -5.69
CA GLU A 179 15.64 9.24 -5.31
C GLU A 179 15.68 9.58 -3.81
N ALA A 180 14.50 9.68 -3.18
CA ALA A 180 14.37 9.93 -1.74
C ALA A 180 14.48 8.67 -0.87
N GLY A 181 14.58 7.47 -1.49
CA GLY A 181 14.78 6.20 -0.79
C GLY A 181 13.53 5.34 -0.65
N ALA A 182 12.53 5.45 -1.53
CA ALA A 182 11.49 4.45 -1.67
C ALA A 182 12.09 3.16 -2.27
N ASP A 183 11.72 2.02 -1.71
CA ASP A 183 12.25 0.71 -2.12
C ASP A 183 11.44 0.10 -3.27
N ARG A 184 10.17 0.54 -3.43
CA ARG A 184 9.28 0.05 -4.49
C ARG A 184 8.33 1.17 -4.92
N VAL A 185 8.04 1.25 -6.22
CA VAL A 185 7.02 2.14 -6.79
C VAL A 185 5.96 1.34 -7.50
N HIS A 186 4.71 1.82 -7.44
CA HIS A 186 3.57 1.16 -8.05
C HIS A 186 3.27 1.77 -9.42
N ALA A 187 3.09 0.92 -10.42
CA ALA A 187 2.74 1.32 -11.78
C ALA A 187 1.78 0.31 -12.43
N CYS A 188 1.08 0.74 -13.47
CA CYS A 188 0.18 -0.10 -14.23
C CYS A 188 0.50 -0.03 -15.73
N GLY A 189 0.28 -1.12 -16.46
CA GLY A 189 0.35 -1.10 -17.92
C GLY A 189 -0.56 -0.01 -18.49
N LEU A 190 -0.04 0.82 -19.37
CA LEU A 190 -0.72 1.99 -19.97
C LEU A 190 -1.22 3.02 -18.96
N GLY A 191 -0.84 2.92 -17.69
CA GLY A 191 -1.31 3.79 -16.63
C GLY A 191 -2.82 3.69 -16.37
N ILE A 192 -3.45 2.54 -16.64
CA ILE A 192 -4.88 2.33 -16.39
C ILE A 192 -5.13 2.34 -14.89
N GLY A 193 -6.17 3.03 -14.43
CA GLY A 193 -6.54 3.13 -13.02
C GLY A 193 -7.71 4.05 -12.78
N GLU A 194 -7.93 4.39 -11.52
CA GLU A 194 -9.02 5.29 -11.11
C GLU A 194 -8.86 6.70 -11.68
N ARG A 195 -9.96 7.35 -12.01
CA ARG A 195 -10.04 8.70 -12.58
C ARG A 195 -9.18 8.85 -13.83
N SER A 196 -8.09 9.65 -13.77
CA SER A 196 -7.13 9.82 -14.87
C SER A 196 -6.11 8.67 -14.99
N GLY A 197 -5.98 7.83 -13.96
CA GLY A 197 -5.16 6.62 -13.95
C GLY A 197 -4.00 6.65 -12.96
N ASN A 198 -3.15 5.63 -13.08
CA ASN A 198 -1.93 5.43 -12.29
C ASN A 198 -0.68 5.77 -13.12
N THR A 199 0.49 5.68 -12.51
CA THR A 199 1.78 5.79 -13.20
C THR A 199 1.88 4.73 -14.31
N PRO A 200 2.13 5.10 -15.59
CA PRO A 200 2.35 4.16 -16.67
C PRO A 200 3.66 3.41 -16.50
N MET A 201 3.58 2.08 -16.40
CA MET A 201 4.73 1.22 -16.13
C MET A 201 5.79 1.32 -17.23
N GLU A 202 5.38 1.31 -18.48
CA GLU A 202 6.26 1.37 -19.64
C GLU A 202 7.06 2.68 -19.71
N LEU A 203 6.44 3.81 -19.36
CA LEU A 203 7.13 5.10 -19.31
C LEU A 203 8.07 5.19 -18.10
N LEU A 204 7.67 4.61 -16.96
CA LEU A 204 8.49 4.58 -15.77
C LEU A 204 9.77 3.76 -16.02
N LEU A 205 9.65 2.58 -16.65
CA LEU A 205 10.79 1.73 -17.00
C LEU A 205 11.78 2.43 -17.94
N VAL A 206 11.29 3.19 -18.94
CA VAL A 206 12.16 3.96 -19.83
C VAL A 206 12.94 5.06 -19.09
N ASN A 207 12.36 5.63 -18.02
CA ASN A 207 13.03 6.66 -17.22
C ASN A 207 14.06 6.10 -16.23
N PHE A 208 14.00 4.80 -15.89
CA PHE A 208 14.97 4.16 -15.00
C PHE A 208 16.12 3.46 -15.75
N ASN A 209 16.09 3.42 -17.08
CA ASN A 209 17.18 2.96 -17.95
C ASN A 209 18.13 4.11 -18.29
#